data_46cc126db35c6931e0c6cb09a120e95c
#
_entry.id   46cc126db35c6931e0c6cb09a120e95c
#
_cell.length_a   1.000
_cell.length_b   1.000
_cell.length_c   1.000
_cell.angle_alpha   90.00
_cell.angle_beta   90.00
_cell.angle_gamma   90.00
#
_symmetry.space_group_name_H-M   'P 1'
#
loop_
_entity.id
_entity.type
_entity.pdbx_description
1 polymer ?
#
loop_
_entity_poly.entity_id
_entity_poly.type
_entity_poly.pdbx_seq_one_letter_code
_entity_poly.pdbx_strand_id
1 'polypeptide(L)'
;MKQFALAAILATVAATTVSAAEVASRKVTFPSNGETIVGTLYVPSDTAADRRRPGVIVAGAWTSIKEQMSGLYAKEMAERGFVALAFDYRGWGESSGTIRFKEDPAMKTADIIAAADFLSTLSEVDPDAINGLGICASAGYMADAVSGNPRFRSLSLVAPWLHNRAIVEQVYGGAEGVAKLIAVSRRAERAEEKGSPRVILAASATDESSLMYQIPYYTEADRGLIPQYDNKFNLGSWEPWLKYDSVATGSRVDKPVLLVHSEAAAVPEGAHAFLGLLKVDATTRWLEGVTQFDFYDRQQHVDAAADAVAEHIEKLLRRQSN
;
A
#
# COMPACT_ATOMS: atom_id res chain seq x y z
N MET A 1 -33.47 1.23 -65.32
CA MET A 1 -33.38 0.90 -63.88
C MET A 1 -31.91 0.62 -63.60
N LYS A 2 -31.23 1.55 -62.93
CA LYS A 2 -29.82 1.38 -62.52
C LYS A 2 -29.77 0.96 -61.06
N GLN A 3 -29.25 -0.26 -60.78
CA GLN A 3 -29.01 -0.75 -59.45
C GLN A 3 -27.71 -0.16 -58.91
N PHE A 4 -27.77 0.54 -57.78
CA PHE A 4 -26.58 0.95 -57.04
C PHE A 4 -26.28 -0.15 -56.00
N ALA A 5 -25.14 -0.78 -56.13
CA ALA A 5 -24.58 -1.70 -55.10
C ALA A 5 -23.86 -0.89 -54.02
N LEU A 6 -24.36 -0.97 -52.81
CA LEU A 6 -23.74 -0.37 -51.61
C LEU A 6 -22.72 -1.35 -51.06
N ALA A 7 -21.44 -1.06 -51.20
CA ALA A 7 -20.36 -1.86 -50.57
C ALA A 7 -20.18 -1.40 -49.11
N ALA A 8 -20.51 -2.26 -48.16
CA ALA A 8 -20.22 -2.03 -46.74
C ALA A 8 -18.77 -2.39 -46.46
N ILE A 9 -17.97 -1.41 -46.08
CA ILE A 9 -16.59 -1.62 -45.58
C ILE A 9 -16.70 -1.96 -44.08
N LEU A 10 -16.49 -3.23 -43.71
CA LEU A 10 -16.28 -3.63 -42.34
C LEU A 10 -14.84 -3.25 -41.93
N ALA A 11 -14.72 -2.22 -41.10
CA ALA A 11 -13.45 -1.94 -40.42
C ALA A 11 -13.29 -2.89 -39.26
N THR A 12 -12.44 -3.90 -39.37
CA THR A 12 -12.00 -4.74 -38.29
C THR A 12 -11.06 -3.95 -37.40
N VAL A 13 -11.55 -3.52 -36.23
CA VAL A 13 -10.69 -3.02 -35.16
C VAL A 13 -9.96 -4.23 -34.54
N ALA A 14 -8.68 -4.40 -34.87
CA ALA A 14 -7.83 -5.36 -34.20
C ALA A 14 -7.60 -4.87 -32.75
N ALA A 15 -8.23 -5.53 -31.78
CA ALA A 15 -7.88 -5.37 -30.38
C ALA A 15 -6.47 -5.96 -30.19
N THR A 16 -5.48 -5.10 -30.05
CA THR A 16 -4.16 -5.50 -29.58
C THR A 16 -4.29 -5.93 -28.13
N THR A 17 -4.32 -7.24 -27.89
CA THR A 17 -4.11 -7.78 -26.55
C THR A 17 -2.67 -7.46 -26.15
N VAL A 18 -2.49 -6.49 -25.25
CA VAL A 18 -1.21 -6.29 -24.59
C VAL A 18 -1.02 -7.54 -23.72
N SER A 19 -0.11 -8.42 -24.11
CA SER A 19 0.32 -9.54 -23.27
C SER A 19 0.98 -8.96 -22.03
N ALA A 20 0.57 -9.41 -20.83
CA ALA A 20 1.26 -9.06 -19.61
C ALA A 20 2.75 -9.42 -19.75
N ALA A 21 3.63 -8.53 -19.36
CA ALA A 21 5.07 -8.79 -19.41
C ALA A 21 5.41 -9.93 -18.44
N GLU A 22 6.27 -10.85 -18.85
CA GLU A 22 6.83 -11.85 -17.94
C GLU A 22 7.62 -11.11 -16.85
N VAL A 23 7.48 -11.52 -15.58
CA VAL A 23 8.05 -10.85 -14.42
C VAL A 23 9.08 -11.75 -13.74
N ALA A 24 10.29 -11.22 -13.59
CA ALA A 24 11.31 -11.81 -12.71
C ALA A 24 11.19 -11.21 -11.30
N SER A 25 11.45 -12.00 -10.27
CA SER A 25 11.53 -11.51 -8.91
C SER A 25 12.81 -11.95 -8.20
N ARG A 26 13.30 -11.10 -7.30
CA ARG A 26 14.44 -11.43 -6.45
C ARG A 26 14.32 -10.81 -5.07
N LYS A 27 14.84 -11.51 -4.08
CA LYS A 27 14.99 -11.00 -2.72
C LYS A 27 16.04 -9.89 -2.71
N VAL A 28 15.74 -8.82 -1.99
CA VAL A 28 16.65 -7.69 -1.78
C VAL A 28 16.69 -7.31 -0.31
N THR A 29 17.75 -6.63 0.10
CA THR A 29 17.87 -6.07 1.45
C THR A 29 18.40 -4.65 1.40
N PHE A 30 17.95 -3.81 2.34
CA PHE A 30 18.45 -2.44 2.48
C PHE A 30 18.37 -1.99 3.95
N PRO A 31 19.21 -1.03 4.35
CA PRO A 31 19.21 -0.54 5.73
C PRO A 31 18.09 0.49 5.95
N SER A 32 17.50 0.47 7.15
CA SER A 32 16.62 1.53 7.65
C SER A 32 16.81 1.71 9.15
N ASN A 33 17.37 2.87 9.55
CA ASN A 33 17.60 3.24 10.96
C ASN A 33 18.25 2.13 11.81
N GLY A 34 19.31 1.51 11.29
CA GLY A 34 20.06 0.46 11.97
C GLY A 34 19.51 -0.95 11.82
N GLU A 35 18.32 -1.10 11.23
CA GLU A 35 17.71 -2.40 10.94
C GLU A 35 17.93 -2.79 9.46
N THR A 36 17.87 -4.10 9.19
CA THR A 36 17.91 -4.64 7.82
C THR A 36 16.48 -4.93 7.36
N ILE A 37 16.05 -4.22 6.34
CA ILE A 37 14.76 -4.42 5.69
C ILE A 37 14.91 -5.45 4.58
N VAL A 38 13.96 -6.39 4.52
CA VAL A 38 13.90 -7.44 3.50
C VAL A 38 12.73 -7.18 2.57
N GLY A 39 12.99 -7.20 1.27
CA GLY A 39 11.98 -6.98 0.24
C GLY A 39 12.07 -7.99 -0.90
N THR A 40 11.04 -7.99 -1.73
CA THR A 40 11.01 -8.66 -3.03
C THR A 40 10.91 -7.59 -4.10
N LEU A 41 11.91 -7.56 -4.98
CA LEU A 41 11.92 -6.69 -6.15
C LEU A 41 11.36 -7.48 -7.34
N TYR A 42 10.37 -6.91 -8.00
CA TYR A 42 9.73 -7.43 -9.21
C TYR A 42 10.18 -6.59 -10.39
N VAL A 43 10.68 -7.24 -11.43
CA VAL A 43 11.26 -6.58 -12.63
C VAL A 43 10.65 -7.20 -13.88
N PRO A 44 10.14 -6.39 -14.83
CA PRO A 44 9.73 -6.93 -16.14
C PRO A 44 10.88 -7.64 -16.83
N SER A 45 10.67 -8.86 -17.32
CA SER A 45 11.74 -9.70 -17.93
C SER A 45 12.32 -9.11 -19.22
N ASP A 46 11.58 -8.21 -19.88
CA ASP A 46 12.02 -7.50 -21.08
C ASP A 46 12.86 -6.25 -20.76
N THR A 47 13.20 -6.02 -19.47
CA THR A 47 14.03 -4.89 -19.06
C THR A 47 15.48 -5.16 -19.46
N ALA A 48 15.91 -4.54 -20.56
CA ALA A 48 17.31 -4.57 -20.98
C ALA A 48 18.19 -3.86 -19.94
N ALA A 49 19.44 -4.28 -19.80
CA ALA A 49 20.35 -3.77 -18.79
C ALA A 49 20.66 -2.25 -18.92
N ASP A 50 20.42 -1.69 -20.11
CA ASP A 50 20.61 -0.27 -20.42
C ASP A 50 19.32 0.56 -20.36
N ARG A 51 18.14 -0.08 -20.08
CA ARG A 51 16.85 0.59 -20.04
C ARG A 51 16.36 0.70 -18.60
N ARG A 52 16.37 1.92 -18.08
CA ARG A 52 15.76 2.24 -16.80
C ARG A 52 14.24 2.32 -16.92
N ARG A 53 13.55 1.87 -15.87
CA ARG A 53 12.09 1.92 -15.77
C ARG A 53 11.65 2.73 -14.56
N PRO A 54 10.45 3.31 -14.58
CA PRO A 54 9.89 3.94 -13.38
C PRO A 54 9.78 2.92 -12.25
N GLY A 55 10.13 3.37 -11.02
CA GLY A 55 10.03 2.57 -9.82
C GLY A 55 8.71 2.77 -9.10
N VAL A 56 8.19 1.68 -8.47
CA VAL A 56 7.01 1.74 -7.60
C VAL A 56 7.32 1.06 -6.28
N ILE A 57 7.17 1.79 -5.17
CA ILE A 57 7.22 1.22 -3.82
C ILE A 57 5.81 0.86 -3.41
N VAL A 58 5.58 -0.39 -3.04
CA VAL A 58 4.28 -0.90 -2.64
C VAL A 58 4.29 -1.27 -1.16
N ALA A 59 3.50 -0.55 -0.37
CA ALA A 59 3.37 -0.75 1.05
C ALA A 59 1.97 -1.28 1.41
N GLY A 60 1.93 -2.36 2.20
CA GLY A 60 0.72 -3.15 2.46
C GLY A 60 -0.14 -2.68 3.61
N ALA A 61 -1.15 -3.48 3.93
CA ALA A 61 -2.11 -3.20 4.99
C ALA A 61 -1.52 -3.34 6.41
N TRP A 62 -2.33 -3.02 7.39
CA TRP A 62 -2.02 -3.19 8.81
C TRP A 62 -1.65 -4.64 9.12
N THR A 63 -0.60 -4.85 9.91
CA THR A 63 -0.06 -6.18 10.27
C THR A 63 0.42 -7.07 9.11
N SER A 64 0.33 -6.64 7.85
CA SER A 64 0.69 -7.47 6.70
C SER A 64 2.19 -7.56 6.46
N ILE A 65 2.57 -8.57 5.68
CA ILE A 65 3.93 -8.83 5.20
C ILE A 65 3.99 -8.73 3.66
N LYS A 66 5.21 -8.71 3.12
CA LYS A 66 5.47 -8.49 1.68
C LYS A 66 4.89 -9.55 0.75
N GLU A 67 4.61 -10.76 1.23
CA GLU A 67 4.02 -11.85 0.45
C GLU A 67 2.49 -11.73 0.28
N GLN A 68 1.85 -10.83 1.04
CA GLN A 68 0.40 -10.60 0.98
C GLN A 68 0.06 -9.56 -0.11
N MET A 69 -0.96 -8.70 0.09
CA MET A 69 -1.42 -7.78 -0.95
C MET A 69 -0.31 -6.88 -1.54
N SER A 70 0.69 -6.49 -0.77
CA SER A 70 1.77 -5.66 -1.30
C SER A 70 2.61 -6.38 -2.36
N GLY A 71 2.88 -7.68 -2.18
CA GLY A 71 3.55 -8.51 -3.17
C GLY A 71 2.71 -8.72 -4.43
N LEU A 72 1.41 -8.94 -4.26
CA LEU A 72 0.48 -9.05 -5.38
C LEU A 72 0.49 -7.76 -6.22
N TYR A 73 0.27 -6.61 -5.61
CA TYR A 73 0.29 -5.33 -6.33
C TYR A 73 1.67 -5.00 -6.93
N ALA A 74 2.77 -5.37 -6.27
CA ALA A 74 4.11 -5.17 -6.84
C ALA A 74 4.32 -6.02 -8.10
N LYS A 75 3.83 -7.27 -8.11
CA LYS A 75 3.84 -8.12 -9.29
C LYS A 75 2.98 -7.51 -10.41
N GLU A 76 1.75 -7.08 -10.10
CA GLU A 76 0.85 -6.43 -11.04
C GLU A 76 1.46 -5.16 -11.65
N MET A 77 2.16 -4.35 -10.85
CA MET A 77 2.87 -3.19 -11.38
C MET A 77 4.03 -3.58 -12.31
N ALA A 78 4.73 -4.67 -11.99
CA ALA A 78 5.81 -5.16 -12.87
C ALA A 78 5.26 -5.73 -14.18
N GLU A 79 4.12 -6.40 -14.19
CA GLU A 79 3.42 -6.84 -15.40
C GLU A 79 2.99 -5.66 -16.30
N ARG A 80 2.81 -4.47 -15.71
CA ARG A 80 2.52 -3.20 -16.38
C ARG A 80 3.77 -2.38 -16.75
N GLY A 81 4.95 -2.97 -16.60
CA GLY A 81 6.21 -2.38 -17.07
C GLY A 81 6.97 -1.52 -16.07
N PHE A 82 6.65 -1.58 -14.79
CA PHE A 82 7.36 -0.88 -13.72
C PHE A 82 8.35 -1.80 -13.00
N VAL A 83 9.40 -1.26 -12.40
CA VAL A 83 10.18 -1.98 -11.38
C VAL A 83 9.50 -1.74 -10.03
N ALA A 84 9.01 -2.79 -9.38
CA ALA A 84 8.22 -2.66 -8.18
C ALA A 84 8.85 -3.37 -6.98
N LEU A 85 8.79 -2.73 -5.81
CA LEU A 85 9.34 -3.23 -4.55
C LEU A 85 8.24 -3.39 -3.52
N ALA A 86 8.00 -4.63 -3.06
CA ALA A 86 7.29 -4.92 -1.81
C ALA A 86 8.30 -5.31 -0.74
N PHE A 87 8.08 -4.91 0.51
CA PHE A 87 9.01 -5.17 1.61
C PHE A 87 8.29 -5.39 2.93
N ASP A 88 8.95 -6.10 3.84
CA ASP A 88 8.52 -6.21 5.23
C ASP A 88 9.01 -5.00 6.00
N TYR A 89 8.13 -4.33 6.71
CA TYR A 89 8.53 -3.29 7.65
C TYR A 89 9.44 -3.84 8.74
N ARG A 90 10.29 -3.00 9.35
CA ARG A 90 11.10 -3.43 10.50
C ARG A 90 10.25 -4.12 11.55
N GLY A 91 10.77 -5.22 12.06
CA GLY A 91 10.08 -6.02 13.08
C GLY A 91 8.95 -6.91 12.55
N TRP A 92 8.74 -6.98 11.22
CA TRP A 92 7.76 -7.84 10.56
C TRP A 92 8.44 -8.81 9.60
N GLY A 93 7.79 -9.93 9.32
CA GLY A 93 8.26 -10.91 8.35
C GLY A 93 9.73 -11.28 8.52
N GLU A 94 10.50 -11.15 7.43
CA GLU A 94 11.93 -11.43 7.41
C GLU A 94 12.81 -10.23 7.78
N SER A 95 12.24 -9.03 7.92
CA SER A 95 12.99 -7.84 8.31
C SER A 95 13.42 -7.90 9.77
N SER A 96 14.64 -7.42 10.05
CA SER A 96 15.11 -7.29 11.42
C SER A 96 14.33 -6.24 12.20
N GLY A 97 14.45 -6.28 13.51
CA GLY A 97 13.83 -5.30 14.40
C GLY A 97 13.86 -5.78 15.83
N THR A 98 14.43 -4.98 16.71
CA THR A 98 14.49 -5.27 18.15
C THR A 98 13.07 -5.30 18.73
N ILE A 99 12.21 -4.40 18.28
CA ILE A 99 10.78 -4.37 18.63
C ILE A 99 10.01 -5.07 17.50
N ARG A 100 9.33 -6.16 17.83
CA ARG A 100 8.59 -6.97 16.86
C ARG A 100 7.10 -6.63 16.89
N PHE A 101 6.49 -6.74 15.71
CA PHE A 101 5.04 -6.66 15.48
C PHE A 101 4.40 -5.35 15.94
N LYS A 102 5.17 -4.26 15.96
CA LYS A 102 4.70 -2.93 16.35
C LYS A 102 4.21 -2.15 15.14
N GLU A 103 2.96 -1.74 15.22
CA GLU A 103 2.37 -0.81 14.27
C GLU A 103 2.67 0.61 14.73
N ASP A 104 3.71 1.19 14.17
CA ASP A 104 4.16 2.54 14.48
C ASP A 104 4.27 3.36 13.18
N PRO A 105 3.40 4.36 12.99
CA PRO A 105 3.37 5.17 11.77
C PRO A 105 4.70 5.83 11.42
N ALA A 106 5.42 6.35 12.43
CA ALA A 106 6.69 7.03 12.20
C ALA A 106 7.79 6.05 11.75
N MET A 107 7.85 4.88 12.39
CA MET A 107 8.81 3.82 12.01
C MET A 107 8.54 3.33 10.60
N LYS A 108 7.28 3.07 10.25
CA LYS A 108 6.88 2.60 8.91
C LYS A 108 7.10 3.65 7.82
N THR A 109 6.82 4.91 8.11
CA THR A 109 7.15 6.02 7.19
C THR A 109 8.65 6.07 6.91
N ALA A 110 9.50 5.90 7.92
CA ALA A 110 10.94 5.89 7.75
C ALA A 110 11.42 4.70 6.89
N ASP A 111 10.79 3.53 7.01
CA ASP A 111 11.11 2.37 6.17
C ASP A 111 10.72 2.58 4.69
N ILE A 112 9.60 3.27 4.43
CA ILE A 112 9.19 3.66 3.07
C ILE A 112 10.22 4.64 2.46
N ILE A 113 10.70 5.61 3.24
CA ILE A 113 11.73 6.55 2.78
C ILE A 113 13.02 5.80 2.44
N ALA A 114 13.46 4.88 3.30
CA ALA A 114 14.63 4.03 3.05
C ALA A 114 14.45 3.13 1.81
N ALA A 115 13.24 2.62 1.57
CA ALA A 115 12.91 1.87 0.36
C ALA A 115 13.05 2.73 -0.91
N ALA A 116 12.67 4.03 -0.85
CA ALA A 116 12.82 4.95 -1.96
C ALA A 116 14.30 5.25 -2.25
N ASP A 117 15.09 5.49 -1.21
CA ASP A 117 16.53 5.68 -1.35
C ASP A 117 17.20 4.44 -1.94
N PHE A 118 16.85 3.24 -1.44
CA PHE A 118 17.37 1.99 -1.99
C PHE A 118 16.98 1.81 -3.47
N LEU A 119 15.70 1.98 -3.81
CA LEU A 119 15.20 1.78 -5.16
C LEU A 119 15.91 2.71 -6.16
N SER A 120 16.24 3.95 -5.74
CA SER A 120 16.95 4.93 -6.56
C SER A 120 18.39 4.54 -6.91
N THR A 121 18.98 3.57 -6.20
CA THR A 121 20.35 3.09 -6.46
C THR A 121 20.44 1.97 -7.48
N LEU A 122 19.29 1.39 -7.85
CA LEU A 122 19.25 0.23 -8.75
C LEU A 122 19.43 0.67 -10.21
N SER A 123 20.25 -0.07 -10.95
CA SER A 123 20.58 0.23 -12.35
C SER A 123 19.38 0.17 -13.29
N GLU A 124 18.42 -0.70 -13.00
CA GLU A 124 17.18 -0.89 -13.74
C GLU A 124 16.07 0.15 -13.43
N VAL A 125 16.29 1.01 -12.42
CA VAL A 125 15.32 2.03 -12.00
C VAL A 125 15.72 3.42 -12.47
N ASP A 126 14.76 4.16 -12.98
CA ASP A 126 14.91 5.61 -13.18
C ASP A 126 14.76 6.31 -11.82
N PRO A 127 15.87 6.89 -11.28
CA PRO A 127 15.85 7.51 -9.96
C PRO A 127 14.98 8.77 -9.89
N ASP A 128 14.64 9.34 -11.05
CA ASP A 128 13.79 10.51 -11.17
C ASP A 128 12.31 10.15 -11.37
N ALA A 129 11.96 8.85 -11.39
CA ALA A 129 10.61 8.35 -11.65
C ALA A 129 10.15 7.32 -10.61
N ILE A 130 10.39 7.57 -9.32
CA ILE A 130 9.95 6.71 -8.21
C ILE A 130 8.57 7.16 -7.73
N ASN A 131 7.66 6.20 -7.56
CA ASN A 131 6.27 6.42 -7.21
C ASN A 131 5.89 5.63 -5.96
N GLY A 132 5.03 6.19 -5.12
CA GLY A 132 4.53 5.51 -3.92
C GLY A 132 3.14 4.93 -4.12
N LEU A 133 2.94 3.68 -3.73
CA LEU A 133 1.65 3.00 -3.67
C LEU A 133 1.40 2.50 -2.25
N GLY A 134 0.46 3.15 -1.55
CA GLY A 134 0.04 2.78 -0.20
C GLY A 134 -1.32 2.10 -0.20
N ILE A 135 -1.42 0.92 0.45
CA ILE A 135 -2.65 0.15 0.56
C ILE A 135 -3.11 0.16 2.01
N CYS A 136 -4.39 0.44 2.26
CA CYS A 136 -5.00 0.46 3.60
C CYS A 136 -4.26 1.41 4.57
N ALA A 137 -3.76 0.91 5.70
CA ALA A 137 -3.03 1.70 6.70
C ALA A 137 -1.77 2.37 6.13
N SER A 138 -1.07 1.70 5.22
CA SER A 138 0.12 2.28 4.59
C SER A 138 -0.19 3.45 3.65
N ALA A 139 -1.45 3.74 3.37
CA ALA A 139 -1.84 4.96 2.66
C ALA A 139 -1.39 6.22 3.40
N GLY A 140 -1.59 6.27 4.72
CA GLY A 140 -1.14 7.36 5.56
C GLY A 140 0.39 7.46 5.64
N TYR A 141 1.07 6.34 5.87
CA TYR A 141 2.55 6.30 5.96
C TYR A 141 3.22 6.67 4.63
N MET A 142 2.65 6.21 3.51
CA MET A 142 3.12 6.56 2.18
C MET A 142 2.89 8.06 1.90
N ALA A 143 1.75 8.61 2.28
CA ALA A 143 1.48 10.03 2.14
C ALA A 143 2.49 10.88 2.94
N ASP A 144 2.83 10.47 4.17
CA ASP A 144 3.88 11.13 4.96
C ASP A 144 5.26 11.00 4.31
N ALA A 145 5.61 9.83 3.79
CA ALA A 145 6.91 9.59 3.14
C ALA A 145 7.09 10.39 1.84
N VAL A 146 6.01 10.60 1.09
CA VAL A 146 5.99 11.35 -0.17
C VAL A 146 6.03 12.86 0.07
N SER A 147 5.40 13.34 1.15
CA SER A 147 5.28 14.77 1.44
C SER A 147 6.64 15.46 1.61
N GLY A 148 6.94 16.42 0.72
CA GLY A 148 8.21 17.15 0.72
C GLY A 148 9.44 16.31 0.33
N ASN A 149 9.28 15.06 -0.05
CA ASN A 149 10.39 14.19 -0.42
C ASN A 149 10.62 14.24 -1.95
N PRO A 150 11.79 14.74 -2.40
CA PRO A 150 12.09 14.90 -3.84
C PRO A 150 12.26 13.56 -4.58
N ARG A 151 12.45 12.44 -3.88
CA ARG A 151 12.54 11.11 -4.49
C ARG A 151 11.25 10.67 -5.16
N PHE A 152 10.12 11.09 -4.61
CA PHE A 152 8.82 10.67 -5.11
C PHE A 152 8.27 11.61 -6.19
N ARG A 153 7.63 11.02 -7.19
CA ARG A 153 6.95 11.72 -8.28
C ARG A 153 5.44 11.76 -8.13
N SER A 154 4.88 10.72 -7.53
CA SER A 154 3.43 10.64 -7.29
C SER A 154 3.11 9.79 -6.06
N LEU A 155 1.87 9.95 -5.62
CA LEU A 155 1.25 9.19 -4.55
C LEU A 155 0.02 8.47 -5.11
N SER A 156 -0.02 7.15 -4.97
CA SER A 156 -1.20 6.34 -5.26
C SER A 156 -1.68 5.67 -3.97
N LEU A 157 -2.98 5.74 -3.69
CA LEU A 157 -3.63 5.19 -2.51
C LEU A 157 -4.73 4.23 -2.94
N VAL A 158 -4.68 2.98 -2.48
CA VAL A 158 -5.68 1.95 -2.79
C VAL A 158 -6.35 1.49 -1.52
N ALA A 159 -7.68 1.51 -1.50
CA ALA A 159 -8.49 1.18 -0.33
C ALA A 159 -7.93 1.81 0.97
N PRO A 160 -7.63 3.12 0.98
CA PRO A 160 -6.88 3.74 2.05
C PRO A 160 -7.65 3.73 3.36
N TRP A 161 -6.99 3.32 4.43
CA TRP A 161 -7.43 3.59 5.79
C TRP A 161 -6.81 4.90 6.26
N LEU A 162 -7.57 5.95 6.17
CA LEU A 162 -7.15 7.29 6.63
C LEU A 162 -8.03 7.72 7.79
N HIS A 163 -7.42 8.03 8.92
CA HIS A 163 -8.16 8.42 10.11
C HIS A 163 -7.62 9.70 10.74
N ASN A 164 -8.50 10.35 11.46
CA ASN A 164 -8.25 11.42 12.39
C ASN A 164 -8.88 11.06 13.74
N ARG A 165 -8.80 11.95 14.71
CA ARG A 165 -9.34 11.72 16.04
C ARG A 165 -10.84 11.33 16.03
N ALA A 166 -11.66 11.94 15.21
CA ALA A 166 -13.10 11.67 15.17
C ALA A 166 -13.38 10.24 14.67
N ILE A 167 -12.71 9.83 13.60
CA ILE A 167 -12.81 8.46 13.05
C ILE A 167 -12.26 7.43 14.05
N VAL A 168 -11.15 7.73 14.71
CA VAL A 168 -10.59 6.87 15.77
C VAL A 168 -11.61 6.68 16.91
N GLU A 169 -12.24 7.74 17.38
CA GLU A 169 -13.26 7.63 18.42
C GLU A 169 -14.48 6.82 17.93
N GLN A 170 -14.90 7.01 16.68
CA GLN A 170 -16.01 6.25 16.08
C GLN A 170 -15.72 4.75 16.02
N VAL A 171 -14.51 4.38 15.59
CA VAL A 171 -14.11 2.96 15.37
C VAL A 171 -13.79 2.24 16.68
N TYR A 172 -13.16 2.92 17.63
CA TYR A 172 -12.59 2.28 18.83
C TYR A 172 -13.39 2.53 20.13
N GLY A 173 -14.70 2.78 20.03
CA GLY A 173 -15.60 2.83 21.19
C GLY A 173 -15.59 4.17 21.91
N GLY A 174 -15.50 5.26 21.19
CA GLY A 174 -15.52 6.63 21.70
C GLY A 174 -14.25 7.02 22.44
N ALA A 175 -14.25 8.20 23.02
CA ALA A 175 -13.12 8.71 23.78
C ALA A 175 -12.70 7.77 24.93
N GLU A 176 -13.65 7.09 25.56
CA GLU A 176 -13.37 6.13 26.63
C GLU A 176 -12.69 4.86 26.11
N GLY A 177 -13.14 4.29 24.99
CA GLY A 177 -12.51 3.14 24.35
C GLY A 177 -11.08 3.44 23.94
N VAL A 178 -10.87 4.58 23.29
CA VAL A 178 -9.53 5.09 22.92
C VAL A 178 -8.63 5.24 24.13
N ALA A 179 -9.12 5.84 25.22
CA ALA A 179 -8.32 6.00 26.44
C ALA A 179 -7.94 4.64 27.07
N LYS A 180 -8.83 3.65 27.04
CA LYS A 180 -8.54 2.28 27.50
C LYS A 180 -7.43 1.61 26.67
N LEU A 181 -7.50 1.73 25.34
CA LEU A 181 -6.48 1.15 24.44
C LEU A 181 -5.12 1.86 24.61
N ILE A 182 -5.08 3.17 24.77
CA ILE A 182 -3.84 3.92 25.09
C ILE A 182 -3.25 3.45 26.41
N ALA A 183 -4.09 3.22 27.44
CA ALA A 183 -3.61 2.68 28.70
C ALA A 183 -3.07 1.26 28.58
N VAL A 184 -3.63 0.41 27.70
CA VAL A 184 -3.08 -0.90 27.34
C VAL A 184 -1.72 -0.74 26.68
N SER A 185 -1.58 0.15 25.69
CA SER A 185 -0.33 0.44 25.00
C SER A 185 0.80 0.79 25.97
N ARG A 186 0.57 1.76 26.83
CA ARG A 186 1.55 2.21 27.81
C ARG A 186 1.99 1.12 28.81
N ARG A 187 1.08 0.20 29.15
CA ARG A 187 1.44 -0.97 29.96
C ARG A 187 2.28 -1.96 29.18
N ALA A 188 1.96 -2.16 27.90
CA ALA A 188 2.72 -3.04 27.02
C ALA A 188 4.14 -2.50 26.77
N GLU A 189 4.30 -1.21 26.53
CA GLU A 189 5.62 -0.58 26.37
C GLU A 189 6.50 -0.73 27.60
N ARG A 190 5.96 -0.45 28.78
CA ARG A 190 6.71 -0.70 30.03
C ARG A 190 7.07 -2.16 30.29
N ALA A 191 6.30 -3.10 29.76
CA ALA A 191 6.62 -4.53 29.84
C ALA A 191 7.70 -4.90 28.81
N GLU A 192 7.66 -4.33 27.63
CA GLU A 192 8.65 -4.53 26.56
C GLU A 192 10.03 -4.00 26.97
N GLU A 193 10.11 -2.82 27.60
CA GLU A 193 11.35 -2.28 28.20
C GLU A 193 11.99 -3.23 29.22
N LYS A 194 11.19 -4.09 29.84
CA LYS A 194 11.63 -5.12 30.78
C LYS A 194 11.87 -6.50 30.13
N GLY A 195 11.89 -6.56 28.79
CA GLY A 195 12.08 -7.79 28.04
C GLY A 195 10.86 -8.72 28.01
N SER A 196 9.65 -8.21 28.29
CA SER A 196 8.39 -8.98 28.31
C SER A 196 7.35 -8.37 27.37
N PRO A 197 7.55 -8.39 26.04
CA PRO A 197 6.64 -7.81 25.08
C PRO A 197 5.24 -8.44 25.19
N ARG A 198 4.21 -7.61 25.03
CA ARG A 198 2.80 -8.04 25.05
C ARG A 198 2.27 -8.13 23.64
N VAL A 199 2.12 -9.35 23.15
CA VAL A 199 1.72 -9.65 21.79
C VAL A 199 0.44 -10.50 21.81
N ILE A 200 -0.51 -10.19 20.93
CA ILE A 200 -1.73 -10.96 20.70
C ILE A 200 -1.78 -11.45 19.24
N LEU A 201 -2.77 -12.29 18.91
CA LEU A 201 -3.05 -12.61 17.52
C LEU A 201 -3.58 -11.38 16.77
N ALA A 202 -3.06 -11.13 15.57
CA ALA A 202 -3.59 -10.10 14.70
C ALA A 202 -4.95 -10.52 14.12
N ALA A 203 -5.12 -11.80 13.75
CA ALA A 203 -6.37 -12.31 13.24
C ALA A 203 -6.65 -13.73 13.73
N SER A 204 -7.93 -14.07 13.91
CA SER A 204 -8.37 -15.43 14.25
C SER A 204 -9.81 -15.66 13.83
N ALA A 205 -10.11 -16.90 13.40
CA ALA A 205 -11.47 -17.37 13.17
C ALA A 205 -12.20 -17.76 14.47
N THR A 206 -11.45 -18.00 15.56
CA THR A 206 -11.97 -18.59 16.81
C THR A 206 -11.64 -17.80 18.08
N ASP A 207 -10.62 -16.97 18.06
CA ASP A 207 -10.22 -16.14 19.22
C ASP A 207 -10.78 -14.72 19.05
N GLU A 208 -11.84 -14.41 19.81
CA GLU A 208 -12.51 -13.09 19.82
C GLU A 208 -11.62 -11.96 20.34
N SER A 209 -10.50 -12.27 21.01
CA SER A 209 -9.57 -11.26 21.49
C SER A 209 -8.58 -10.77 20.41
N SER A 210 -8.56 -11.42 19.24
CA SER A 210 -7.77 -10.98 18.10
C SER A 210 -8.30 -9.67 17.51
N LEU A 211 -7.43 -8.88 16.90
CA LEU A 211 -7.80 -7.58 16.32
C LEU A 211 -8.83 -7.71 15.20
N MET A 212 -8.63 -8.72 14.34
CA MET A 212 -9.42 -8.97 13.14
C MET A 212 -10.11 -10.33 13.28
N TYR A 213 -11.04 -10.39 14.25
CA TYR A 213 -11.83 -11.59 14.47
C TYR A 213 -12.72 -11.89 13.27
N GLN A 214 -12.64 -13.14 12.77
CA GLN A 214 -13.43 -13.65 11.64
C GLN A 214 -13.35 -12.81 10.34
N ILE A 215 -12.25 -12.09 10.14
CA ILE A 215 -12.01 -11.40 8.87
C ILE A 215 -11.47 -12.40 7.82
N PRO A 216 -12.25 -12.74 6.77
CA PRO A 216 -11.92 -13.83 5.84
C PRO A 216 -10.53 -13.72 5.23
N TYR A 217 -10.14 -12.53 4.77
CA TYR A 217 -8.81 -12.36 4.17
C TYR A 217 -7.67 -12.87 5.07
N TYR A 218 -7.72 -12.61 6.36
CA TYR A 218 -6.66 -12.99 7.32
C TYR A 218 -6.88 -14.35 8.00
N THR A 219 -8.02 -15.01 7.78
CA THR A 219 -8.39 -16.25 8.49
C THR A 219 -8.64 -17.45 7.57
N GLU A 220 -8.66 -17.23 6.24
CA GLU A 220 -8.84 -18.28 5.24
C GLU A 220 -7.52 -18.58 4.52
N ALA A 221 -7.16 -19.87 4.43
CA ALA A 221 -5.86 -20.32 3.91
C ALA A 221 -5.69 -20.13 2.39
N ASP A 222 -6.79 -20.00 1.65
CA ASP A 222 -6.81 -19.67 0.23
C ASP A 222 -6.76 -18.16 -0.07
N ARG A 223 -6.62 -17.35 0.98
CA ARG A 223 -6.50 -15.89 0.91
C ARG A 223 -5.20 -15.39 1.55
N GLY A 224 -5.28 -14.45 2.47
CA GLY A 224 -4.11 -13.85 3.10
C GLY A 224 -3.54 -14.62 4.31
N LEU A 225 -4.17 -15.70 4.79
CA LEU A 225 -3.61 -16.56 5.82
C LEU A 225 -2.59 -17.53 5.20
N ILE A 226 -1.42 -17.00 4.88
CA ILE A 226 -0.30 -17.75 4.29
C ILE A 226 0.70 -18.18 5.36
N PRO A 227 1.52 -19.23 5.13
CA PRO A 227 2.45 -19.74 6.13
C PRO A 227 3.47 -18.72 6.66
N GLN A 228 3.83 -17.73 5.85
CA GLN A 228 4.78 -16.68 6.20
C GLN A 228 4.18 -15.59 7.09
N TYR A 229 2.84 -15.48 7.16
CA TYR A 229 2.18 -14.43 7.92
C TYR A 229 2.47 -14.55 9.41
N ASP A 230 3.07 -13.52 9.99
CA ASP A 230 3.40 -13.47 11.42
C ASP A 230 2.15 -13.64 12.30
N ASN A 231 1.01 -13.12 11.86
CA ASN A 231 -0.26 -13.11 12.56
C ASN A 231 -0.14 -12.65 14.01
N LYS A 232 0.61 -11.60 14.25
CA LYS A 232 0.89 -11.06 15.59
C LYS A 232 0.69 -9.56 15.61
N PHE A 233 0.41 -9.03 16.80
CA PHE A 233 0.27 -7.60 17.04
C PHE A 233 0.79 -7.26 18.43
N ASN A 234 1.74 -6.34 18.49
CA ASN A 234 2.27 -5.81 19.74
C ASN A 234 1.31 -4.77 20.31
N LEU A 235 0.85 -4.96 21.53
CA LEU A 235 -0.11 -4.06 22.16
C LEU A 235 0.43 -2.63 22.38
N GLY A 236 1.77 -2.44 22.35
CA GLY A 236 2.41 -1.12 22.33
C GLY A 236 2.10 -0.28 21.09
N SER A 237 1.47 -0.88 20.09
CA SER A 237 1.04 -0.20 18.86
C SER A 237 -0.15 0.75 19.05
N TRP A 238 -0.98 0.57 20.08
CA TRP A 238 -2.23 1.31 20.20
C TRP A 238 -2.04 2.80 20.34
N GLU A 239 -1.12 3.27 21.18
CA GLU A 239 -0.94 4.71 21.39
C GLU A 239 -0.44 5.43 20.12
N PRO A 240 0.66 5.00 19.45
CA PRO A 240 1.09 5.64 18.22
C PRO A 240 0.05 5.56 17.11
N TRP A 241 -0.67 4.45 16.97
CA TRP A 241 -1.73 4.29 15.99
C TRP A 241 -2.93 5.22 16.23
N LEU A 242 -3.46 5.24 17.46
CA LEU A 242 -4.65 6.02 17.81
C LEU A 242 -4.43 7.54 17.84
N LYS A 243 -3.16 7.97 18.01
CA LYS A 243 -2.79 9.38 17.95
C LYS A 243 -2.38 9.88 16.58
N TYR A 244 -2.18 8.94 15.65
CA TYR A 244 -1.84 9.28 14.28
C TYR A 244 -3.02 9.97 13.59
N ASP A 245 -2.74 11.07 12.88
CA ASP A 245 -3.72 11.77 12.05
C ASP A 245 -3.27 11.72 10.59
N SER A 246 -3.62 10.62 9.93
CA SER A 246 -3.29 10.41 8.52
C SER A 246 -4.14 11.27 7.57
N VAL A 247 -5.31 11.73 8.01
CA VAL A 247 -6.13 12.68 7.24
C VAL A 247 -5.40 14.03 7.11
N ALA A 248 -4.81 14.52 8.20
CA ALA A 248 -4.10 15.81 8.19
C ALA A 248 -2.90 15.84 7.24
N THR A 249 -2.33 14.68 6.89
CA THR A 249 -1.24 14.56 5.91
C THR A 249 -1.63 15.12 4.54
N GLY A 250 -2.90 15.03 4.15
CA GLY A 250 -3.40 15.60 2.89
C GLY A 250 -3.01 17.05 2.66
N SER A 251 -2.94 17.85 3.72
CA SER A 251 -2.54 19.27 3.63
C SER A 251 -1.06 19.48 3.30
N ARG A 252 -0.21 18.46 3.46
CA ARG A 252 1.24 18.48 3.25
C ARG A 252 1.70 17.80 1.96
N VAL A 253 0.84 16.97 1.36
CA VAL A 253 1.15 16.30 0.10
C VAL A 253 1.36 17.35 -1.00
N ASP A 254 2.53 17.28 -1.64
CA ASP A 254 3.00 18.20 -2.67
C ASP A 254 3.20 17.54 -4.04
N LYS A 255 2.79 16.29 -4.18
CA LYS A 255 2.86 15.49 -5.40
C LYS A 255 1.46 15.15 -5.93
N PRO A 256 1.28 14.92 -7.24
CA PRO A 256 0.02 14.42 -7.79
C PRO A 256 -0.46 13.15 -7.10
N VAL A 257 -1.77 13.07 -6.84
CA VAL A 257 -2.40 11.98 -6.11
C VAL A 257 -3.36 11.20 -7.00
N LEU A 258 -3.30 9.87 -6.91
CA LEU A 258 -4.39 8.97 -7.28
C LEU A 258 -4.98 8.35 -6.01
N LEU A 259 -6.30 8.31 -5.90
CA LEU A 259 -7.01 7.58 -4.86
C LEU A 259 -8.03 6.63 -5.50
N VAL A 260 -7.88 5.33 -5.22
CA VAL A 260 -8.82 4.27 -5.63
C VAL A 260 -9.51 3.74 -4.39
N HIS A 261 -10.82 3.84 -4.30
CA HIS A 261 -11.58 3.45 -3.11
C HIS A 261 -13.01 3.01 -3.46
N SER A 262 -13.81 2.72 -2.44
CA SER A 262 -15.23 2.39 -2.52
C SER A 262 -15.95 2.88 -1.27
N GLU A 263 -17.20 3.28 -1.40
CA GLU A 263 -18.06 3.59 -0.25
C GLU A 263 -18.38 2.34 0.61
N ALA A 264 -18.20 1.13 0.06
CA ALA A 264 -18.35 -0.12 0.78
C ALA A 264 -17.07 -0.61 1.47
N ALA A 265 -15.95 0.10 1.27
CA ALA A 265 -14.69 -0.20 1.94
C ALA A 265 -14.60 0.46 3.33
N ALA A 266 -13.49 0.24 4.04
CA ALA A 266 -13.33 0.76 5.40
C ALA A 266 -13.09 2.28 5.40
N VAL A 267 -13.74 2.98 6.31
CA VAL A 267 -13.59 4.42 6.63
C VAL A 267 -13.52 5.35 5.41
N PRO A 268 -14.50 5.29 4.47
CA PRO A 268 -14.49 6.12 3.26
C PRO A 268 -14.54 7.62 3.60
N GLU A 269 -15.11 8.00 4.74
CA GLU A 269 -15.11 9.37 5.24
C GLU A 269 -13.70 9.93 5.47
N GLY A 270 -12.74 9.08 5.82
CA GLY A 270 -11.34 9.47 5.95
C GLY A 270 -10.70 9.81 4.60
N ALA A 271 -11.02 9.04 3.56
CA ALA A 271 -10.58 9.30 2.21
C ALA A 271 -11.17 10.61 1.66
N HIS A 272 -12.46 10.86 1.88
CA HIS A 272 -13.09 12.13 1.53
C HIS A 272 -12.47 13.33 2.26
N ALA A 273 -12.23 13.19 3.57
CA ALA A 273 -11.61 14.25 4.35
C ALA A 273 -10.16 14.54 3.89
N PHE A 274 -9.38 13.51 3.58
CA PHE A 274 -8.02 13.65 3.04
C PHE A 274 -8.03 14.37 1.69
N LEU A 275 -8.90 13.97 0.76
CA LEU A 275 -9.05 14.62 -0.54
C LEU A 275 -9.42 16.12 -0.40
N GLY A 276 -10.27 16.46 0.57
CA GLY A 276 -10.65 17.83 0.86
C GLY A 276 -9.50 18.74 1.36
N LEU A 277 -8.40 18.14 1.83
CA LEU A 277 -7.22 18.86 2.30
C LEU A 277 -6.12 19.02 1.24
N LEU A 278 -6.20 18.28 0.13
CA LEU A 278 -5.20 18.32 -0.92
C LEU A 278 -5.15 19.71 -1.59
N LYS A 279 -3.93 20.15 -1.90
CA LYS A 279 -3.65 21.40 -2.65
C LYS A 279 -3.04 21.11 -4.02
N VAL A 280 -3.00 19.86 -4.40
CA VAL A 280 -2.40 19.34 -5.63
C VAL A 280 -3.45 18.63 -6.48
N ASP A 281 -3.11 18.34 -7.74
CA ASP A 281 -3.98 17.57 -8.62
C ASP A 281 -4.27 16.18 -8.03
N ALA A 282 -5.55 15.84 -7.93
CA ALA A 282 -5.99 14.52 -7.49
C ALA A 282 -6.88 13.88 -8.56
N THR A 283 -6.62 12.61 -8.83
CA THR A 283 -7.48 11.75 -9.62
C THR A 283 -8.12 10.75 -8.69
N THR A 284 -9.41 10.48 -8.82
CA THR A 284 -10.13 9.50 -8.00
C THR A 284 -10.78 8.43 -8.87
N ARG A 285 -10.83 7.19 -8.35
CA ARG A 285 -11.59 6.07 -8.89
C ARG A 285 -12.39 5.45 -7.74
N TRP A 286 -13.69 5.71 -7.73
CA TRP A 286 -14.60 5.10 -6.78
C TRP A 286 -15.25 3.88 -7.44
N LEU A 287 -14.99 2.69 -6.89
CA LEU A 287 -15.54 1.43 -7.37
C LEU A 287 -16.82 1.10 -6.58
N GLU A 288 -17.87 0.70 -7.26
CA GLU A 288 -19.17 0.42 -6.64
C GLU A 288 -19.17 -0.94 -5.95
N GLY A 289 -19.58 -0.98 -4.68
CA GLY A 289 -19.82 -2.20 -3.92
C GLY A 289 -18.56 -3.02 -3.56
N VAL A 290 -17.36 -2.53 -3.82
CA VAL A 290 -16.10 -3.23 -3.53
C VAL A 290 -15.74 -3.05 -2.07
N THR A 291 -15.63 -4.17 -1.33
CA THR A 291 -15.25 -4.14 0.08
C THR A 291 -13.76 -3.92 0.27
N GLN A 292 -13.35 -3.56 1.50
CA GLN A 292 -11.93 -3.37 1.84
C GLN A 292 -11.05 -4.55 1.41
N PHE A 293 -11.52 -5.77 1.66
CA PHE A 293 -10.74 -6.98 1.44
C PHE A 293 -10.79 -7.50 -0.01
N ASP A 294 -11.75 -7.04 -0.81
CA ASP A 294 -11.78 -7.32 -2.25
C ASP A 294 -10.63 -6.65 -3.00
N PHE A 295 -10.19 -5.49 -2.52
CA PHE A 295 -8.98 -4.83 -3.03
C PHE A 295 -7.69 -5.60 -2.73
N TYR A 296 -7.70 -6.59 -1.84
CA TYR A 296 -6.48 -7.27 -1.41
C TYR A 296 -6.14 -8.49 -2.26
N ASP A 297 -7.16 -9.22 -2.75
CA ASP A 297 -6.96 -10.51 -3.44
C ASP A 297 -7.99 -10.85 -4.52
N ARG A 298 -9.05 -10.07 -4.69
CA ARG A 298 -10.00 -10.32 -5.78
C ARG A 298 -9.45 -9.73 -7.06
N GLN A 299 -8.91 -10.60 -7.94
CA GLN A 299 -8.13 -10.22 -9.11
C GLN A 299 -8.78 -9.09 -9.92
N GLN A 300 -10.08 -9.16 -10.20
CA GLN A 300 -10.80 -8.11 -10.92
C GLN A 300 -10.62 -6.71 -10.32
N HIS A 301 -10.62 -6.60 -8.98
CA HIS A 301 -10.51 -5.31 -8.28
C HIS A 301 -9.05 -4.89 -8.11
N VAL A 302 -8.16 -5.87 -7.96
CA VAL A 302 -6.72 -5.65 -7.99
C VAL A 302 -6.29 -5.11 -9.34
N ASP A 303 -6.74 -5.73 -10.45
CA ASP A 303 -6.47 -5.27 -11.82
C ASP A 303 -6.97 -3.85 -12.04
N ALA A 304 -8.22 -3.57 -11.69
CA ALA A 304 -8.81 -2.24 -11.85
C ALA A 304 -8.03 -1.15 -11.09
N ALA A 305 -7.55 -1.46 -9.90
CA ALA A 305 -6.74 -0.55 -9.11
C ALA A 305 -5.32 -0.41 -9.68
N ALA A 306 -4.67 -1.50 -10.07
CA ALA A 306 -3.33 -1.50 -10.64
C ALA A 306 -3.30 -0.77 -12.01
N ASP A 307 -4.33 -0.96 -12.86
CA ASP A 307 -4.49 -0.21 -14.11
C ASP A 307 -4.59 1.29 -13.85
N ALA A 308 -5.41 1.70 -12.88
CA ALA A 308 -5.53 3.11 -12.52
C ALA A 308 -4.20 3.70 -12.03
N VAL A 309 -3.42 2.93 -11.24
CA VAL A 309 -2.09 3.35 -10.78
C VAL A 309 -1.12 3.49 -11.96
N ALA A 310 -1.10 2.51 -12.86
CA ALA A 310 -0.25 2.54 -14.05
C ALA A 310 -0.58 3.74 -14.94
N GLU A 311 -1.87 3.94 -15.27
CA GLU A 311 -2.34 5.09 -16.05
C GLU A 311 -1.95 6.44 -15.42
N HIS A 312 -2.07 6.55 -14.10
CA HIS A 312 -1.69 7.76 -13.36
C HIS A 312 -0.20 8.07 -13.52
N ILE A 313 0.67 7.08 -13.28
CA ILE A 313 2.12 7.24 -13.40
C ILE A 313 2.52 7.57 -14.84
N GLU A 314 2.03 6.83 -15.82
CA GLU A 314 2.33 7.06 -17.25
C GLU A 314 1.91 8.44 -17.74
N LYS A 315 0.74 8.93 -17.30
CA LYS A 315 0.26 10.27 -17.63
C LYS A 315 1.22 11.35 -17.12
N LEU A 316 1.80 11.16 -15.94
CA LEU A 316 2.76 12.10 -15.38
C LEU A 316 4.10 12.08 -16.12
N LEU A 317 4.57 10.89 -16.52
CA LEU A 317 5.81 10.74 -17.31
C LEU A 317 5.68 11.41 -18.68
N ARG A 318 4.55 11.22 -19.37
CA ARG A 318 4.29 11.87 -20.66
C ARG A 318 4.25 13.40 -20.59
N ARG A 319 3.79 13.99 -19.48
CA ARG A 319 3.78 15.45 -19.28
C ARG A 319 5.16 16.08 -19.10
N GLN A 320 6.17 15.29 -18.74
CA GLN A 320 7.56 15.76 -18.56
C GLN A 320 8.37 15.68 -19.85
N SER A 321 7.93 14.86 -20.81
CA SER A 321 8.60 14.67 -22.10
C SER A 321 8.18 15.71 -23.15
N ASN A 322 7.16 16.53 -22.84
CA ASN A 322 6.64 17.63 -23.67
C ASN A 322 6.99 18.98 -23.02
#